data_e9362d6299dc18b4badd1b285c258c6b
#
_entry.id   e9362d6299dc18b4badd1b285c258c6b
#
_cell.length_a   1.000
_cell.length_b   1.000
_cell.length_c   1.000
_cell.angle_alpha   90.00
_cell.angle_beta   90.00
_cell.angle_gamma   90.00
#
_symmetry.space_group_name_H-M   'P 1'
#
loop_
_entity.id
_entity.type
_entity.pdbx_description
1 polymer ?
#
loop_
_entity_poly.entity_id
_entity_poly.type
_entity_poly.pdbx_seq_one_letter_code
_entity_poly.pdbx_strand_id
1 'polypeptide(L)'
;MREFFSSLFWPTLTGILAAAIILDQWVLPEPLGRERGQVKTSYSDAVALATPSVVNIYTAKLVDSGRSQSLNDPLLRRFLGNSGRRQRVERSLGSGVILTPEGHIITNNHVIADADAIQVLLHDGRSAKATAIGSDPATDLAVLQIQLPGLTPITLANSDKAK
;
A
#
# COMPACT_ATOMS: atom_id res chain seq x y z
N MET A 1 32.39 -65.83 34.84
CA MET A 1 32.62 -65.30 33.49
C MET A 1 31.37 -64.64 32.87
N ARG A 2 30.17 -64.78 33.40
CA ARG A 2 28.95 -64.16 32.81
C ARG A 2 28.67 -62.72 33.30
N GLU A 3 29.18 -62.34 34.44
CA GLU A 3 28.96 -61.03 35.07
C GLU A 3 29.86 -59.93 34.44
N PHE A 4 31.00 -60.30 33.90
CA PHE A 4 31.93 -59.32 33.29
C PHE A 4 31.47 -58.86 31.92
N PHE A 5 30.69 -59.63 31.18
CA PHE A 5 30.17 -59.24 29.87
C PHE A 5 29.03 -58.24 29.95
N SER A 6 28.24 -58.31 31.02
CA SER A 6 27.09 -57.40 31.16
C SER A 6 27.46 -55.97 31.54
N SER A 7 28.57 -55.78 32.31
CA SER A 7 28.97 -54.44 32.73
C SER A 7 29.71 -53.64 31.63
N LEU A 8 30.27 -54.37 30.65
CA LEU A 8 30.93 -53.67 29.51
C LEU A 8 30.00 -53.40 28.33
N PHE A 9 28.91 -54.18 28.24
CA PHE A 9 27.99 -54.11 27.10
C PHE A 9 27.20 -52.79 27.05
N TRP A 10 26.75 -52.29 28.22
CA TRP A 10 25.99 -51.05 28.32
C TRP A 10 26.81 -49.77 27.95
N PRO A 11 28.04 -49.55 28.46
CA PRO A 11 28.78 -48.38 28.08
C PRO A 11 29.25 -48.39 26.63
N THR A 12 29.51 -49.55 26.04
CA THR A 12 29.89 -49.62 24.62
C THR A 12 28.70 -49.32 23.72
N LEU A 13 27.49 -49.83 24.05
CA LEU A 13 26.30 -49.54 23.29
C LEU A 13 25.92 -48.05 23.35
N THR A 14 26.04 -47.39 24.53
CA THR A 14 25.78 -45.97 24.63
C THR A 14 26.83 -45.13 23.90
N GLY A 15 28.08 -45.54 23.90
CA GLY A 15 29.15 -44.89 23.15
C GLY A 15 28.93 -44.94 21.63
N ILE A 16 28.50 -46.09 21.11
CA ILE A 16 28.19 -46.26 19.66
C ILE A 16 26.97 -45.40 19.29
N LEU A 17 25.94 -45.39 20.12
CA LEU A 17 24.74 -44.59 19.87
C LEU A 17 25.05 -43.07 19.89
N ALA A 18 25.85 -42.62 20.86
CA ALA A 18 26.30 -41.23 20.91
C ALA A 18 27.16 -40.83 19.72
N ALA A 19 28.06 -41.71 19.29
CA ALA A 19 28.87 -41.49 18.10
C ALA A 19 28.03 -41.44 16.82
N ALA A 20 27.00 -42.29 16.70
CA ALA A 20 26.07 -42.26 15.56
C ALA A 20 25.29 -40.95 15.48
N ILE A 21 24.81 -40.42 16.63
CA ILE A 21 24.10 -39.13 16.68
C ILE A 21 25.03 -37.97 16.32
N ILE A 22 26.28 -38.01 16.78
CA ILE A 22 27.27 -36.98 16.45
C ILE A 22 27.64 -37.05 14.95
N LEU A 23 27.79 -38.23 14.39
CA LEU A 23 28.05 -38.40 12.95
C LEU A 23 26.86 -37.90 12.12
N ASP A 24 25.65 -38.16 12.53
CA ASP A 24 24.43 -37.67 11.84
C ASP A 24 24.37 -36.13 11.79
N GLN A 25 24.81 -35.47 12.87
CA GLN A 25 24.82 -33.99 12.94
C GLN A 25 26.02 -33.32 12.26
N TRP A 26 27.16 -34.01 12.14
CA TRP A 26 28.42 -33.38 11.72
C TRP A 26 28.98 -33.91 10.39
N VAL A 27 28.64 -35.09 9.98
CA VAL A 27 29.26 -35.79 8.83
C VAL A 27 28.32 -36.02 7.66
N LEU A 28 27.02 -36.13 7.92
CA LEU A 28 26.06 -36.20 6.84
C LEU A 28 25.91 -34.80 6.25
N PRO A 29 26.36 -34.55 5.02
CA PRO A 29 25.97 -33.33 4.33
C PRO A 29 24.45 -33.32 4.26
N GLU A 30 23.83 -32.21 4.59
CA GLU A 30 22.42 -31.95 4.37
C GLU A 30 21.98 -32.63 3.07
N PRO A 31 20.88 -33.41 3.05
CA PRO A 31 20.42 -34.05 1.83
C PRO A 31 20.29 -32.97 0.77
N LEU A 32 21.13 -33.09 -0.28
CA LEU A 32 21.19 -32.20 -1.44
C LEU A 32 19.81 -31.65 -1.75
N GLY A 33 19.67 -30.34 -1.42
CA GLY A 33 18.72 -29.43 -1.97
C GLY A 33 17.41 -30.03 -2.48
N ARG A 34 16.41 -30.14 -1.64
CA ARG A 34 15.18 -29.49 -2.06
C ARG A 34 15.56 -28.01 -2.19
N GLU A 35 15.89 -27.60 -3.40
CA GLU A 35 15.58 -26.25 -3.83
C GLU A 35 14.07 -26.08 -3.57
N ARG A 36 13.72 -25.75 -2.34
CA ARG A 36 12.54 -24.94 -2.09
C ARG A 36 12.85 -23.70 -2.89
N GLY A 37 12.32 -23.66 -4.13
CA GLY A 37 12.30 -22.42 -4.88
C GLY A 37 11.93 -21.39 -3.85
N GLN A 38 12.89 -20.55 -3.46
CA GLN A 38 12.58 -19.37 -2.66
C GLN A 38 11.60 -18.62 -3.54
N VAL A 39 10.32 -18.86 -3.27
CA VAL A 39 9.30 -17.91 -3.68
C VAL A 39 9.83 -16.61 -3.09
N LYS A 40 10.43 -15.78 -3.95
CA LYS A 40 10.79 -14.41 -3.57
C LYS A 40 9.48 -13.76 -3.14
N THR A 41 9.17 -13.89 -1.86
CA THR A 41 7.96 -13.30 -1.25
C THR A 41 8.15 -11.81 -1.01
N SER A 42 9.27 -11.24 -1.44
CA SER A 42 9.55 -9.82 -1.33
C SER A 42 9.14 -9.11 -2.62
N TYR A 43 8.14 -8.26 -2.52
CA TYR A 43 7.74 -7.34 -3.59
C TYR A 43 8.61 -6.06 -3.62
N SER A 44 9.73 -6.03 -2.89
CA SER A 44 10.59 -4.83 -2.76
C SER A 44 11.03 -4.27 -4.10
N ASP A 45 11.44 -5.14 -5.04
CA ASP A 45 11.92 -4.72 -6.35
C ASP A 45 10.78 -4.11 -7.19
N ALA A 46 9.59 -4.71 -7.15
CA ALA A 46 8.41 -4.20 -7.83
C ALA A 46 7.96 -2.86 -7.23
N VAL A 47 7.98 -2.75 -5.90
CA VAL A 47 7.66 -1.50 -5.18
C VAL A 47 8.68 -0.42 -5.52
N ALA A 48 9.98 -0.72 -5.52
CA ALA A 48 11.02 0.24 -5.87
C ALA A 48 10.86 0.79 -7.30
N LEU A 49 10.45 -0.07 -8.25
CA LEU A 49 10.20 0.33 -9.64
C LEU A 49 8.92 1.18 -9.77
N ALA A 50 7.86 0.85 -9.03
CA ALA A 50 6.57 1.53 -9.13
C ALA A 50 6.51 2.85 -8.35
N THR A 51 7.24 2.96 -7.23
CA THR A 51 7.19 4.12 -6.32
C THR A 51 7.32 5.48 -7.01
N PRO A 52 8.23 5.69 -7.98
CA PRO A 52 8.36 6.99 -8.65
C PRO A 52 7.11 7.42 -9.45
N SER A 53 6.28 6.44 -9.84
CA SER A 53 5.07 6.67 -10.62
C SER A 53 3.79 6.75 -9.76
N VAL A 54 3.88 6.45 -8.46
CA VAL A 54 2.74 6.49 -7.54
C VAL A 54 2.71 7.83 -6.82
N VAL A 55 1.52 8.40 -6.72
CA VAL A 55 1.29 9.71 -6.10
C VAL A 55 0.19 9.63 -5.03
N ASN A 56 0.28 10.55 -4.06
CA ASN A 56 -0.81 10.79 -3.11
C ASN A 56 -1.70 11.92 -3.64
N ILE A 57 -3.01 11.77 -3.49
CA ILE A 57 -4.00 12.73 -3.92
C ILE A 57 -4.73 13.25 -2.69
N TYR A 58 -4.66 14.55 -2.48
CA TYR A 58 -5.38 15.27 -1.43
C TYR A 58 -6.51 16.03 -2.07
N THR A 59 -7.73 15.84 -1.56
CA THR A 59 -8.89 16.58 -1.99
C THR A 59 -9.44 17.43 -0.86
N ALA A 60 -10.02 18.55 -1.21
CA ALA A 60 -10.73 19.42 -0.28
C ALA A 60 -12.11 19.75 -0.85
N LYS A 61 -13.14 19.61 0.00
CA LYS A 61 -14.54 19.94 -0.30
C LYS A 61 -15.03 20.95 0.72
N LEU A 62 -15.63 22.03 0.26
CA LEU A 62 -16.28 23.02 1.09
C LEU A 62 -17.70 22.56 1.38
N VAL A 63 -17.93 22.11 2.59
CA VAL A 63 -19.28 21.72 3.02
C VAL A 63 -19.88 22.87 3.83
N ASP A 64 -20.99 23.40 3.36
CA ASP A 64 -21.78 24.30 4.19
C ASP A 64 -22.28 23.49 5.39
N SER A 65 -21.80 23.83 6.58
CA SER A 65 -22.33 23.26 7.82
C SER A 65 -23.80 23.65 7.90
N GLY A 66 -24.62 22.81 7.28
CA GLY A 66 -26.04 23.04 7.11
C GLY A 66 -26.68 23.41 8.46
N ARG A 67 -27.58 24.36 8.40
CA ARG A 67 -28.54 24.62 9.46
C ARG A 67 -28.88 23.29 10.14
N SER A 68 -28.51 23.16 11.40
CA SER A 68 -29.22 22.26 12.28
C SER A 68 -30.71 22.57 12.08
N GLN A 69 -31.45 21.56 11.64
CA GLN A 69 -32.90 21.64 11.35
C GLN A 69 -33.69 22.25 12.51
N SER A 70 -33.06 22.40 13.69
CA SER A 70 -33.53 23.06 14.90
C SER A 70 -33.59 24.59 14.83
N LEU A 71 -32.98 25.22 13.80
CA LEU A 71 -32.97 26.69 13.66
C LEU A 71 -34.06 27.23 12.69
N ASN A 72 -35.05 26.44 12.34
CA ASN A 72 -36.21 26.91 11.58
C ASN A 72 -37.21 27.75 12.46
N ASP A 73 -36.91 27.88 13.76
CA ASP A 73 -37.69 28.76 14.61
C ASP A 73 -37.31 30.22 14.34
N PRO A 74 -38.27 31.08 13.85
CA PRO A 74 -38.01 32.50 13.59
C PRO A 74 -37.55 33.29 14.79
N LEU A 75 -37.92 32.86 15.99
CA LEU A 75 -37.54 33.49 17.26
C LEU A 75 -36.07 33.24 17.59
N LEU A 76 -35.56 32.00 17.34
CA LEU A 76 -34.17 31.66 17.57
C LEU A 76 -33.24 32.42 16.61
N ARG A 77 -33.66 32.65 15.37
CA ARG A 77 -32.88 33.44 14.36
C ARG A 77 -32.70 34.91 14.83
N ARG A 78 -33.69 35.45 15.52
CA ARG A 78 -33.65 36.83 16.04
C ARG A 78 -32.73 36.97 17.25
N PHE A 79 -32.60 35.92 18.06
CA PHE A 79 -31.74 35.89 19.26
C PHE A 79 -30.29 35.56 18.99
N LEU A 80 -30.01 34.63 18.06
CA LEU A 80 -28.65 34.15 17.79
C LEU A 80 -27.91 34.99 16.75
N GLY A 81 -28.56 36.00 16.18
CA GLY A 81 -27.97 36.81 15.11
C GLY A 81 -27.70 35.98 13.85
N ASN A 82 -27.24 36.63 12.82
CA ASN A 82 -26.81 36.01 11.56
C ASN A 82 -25.45 35.33 11.80
N SER A 83 -25.44 34.21 12.53
CA SER A 83 -24.26 33.41 12.72
C SER A 83 -23.76 32.97 11.34
N GLY A 84 -22.72 33.63 10.87
CA GLY A 84 -22.20 33.45 9.52
C GLY A 84 -22.07 31.97 9.18
N ARG A 85 -22.34 31.61 7.91
CA ARG A 85 -22.14 30.31 7.34
C ARG A 85 -20.76 29.82 7.72
N ARG A 86 -20.68 28.90 8.67
CA ARG A 86 -19.43 28.18 8.98
C ARG A 86 -19.24 27.16 7.89
N GLN A 87 -18.42 27.49 6.90
CA GLN A 87 -17.94 26.53 5.93
C GLN A 87 -16.94 25.60 6.62
N ARG A 88 -17.16 24.31 6.50
CA ARG A 88 -16.24 23.28 6.95
C ARG A 88 -15.50 22.73 5.73
N VAL A 89 -14.19 22.64 5.82
CA VAL A 89 -13.38 21.97 4.80
C VAL A 89 -13.29 20.49 5.16
N GLU A 90 -13.89 19.66 4.36
CA GLU A 90 -13.66 18.20 4.39
C GLU A 90 -12.47 17.87 3.51
N ARG A 91 -11.59 17.04 4.03
CA ARG A 91 -10.38 16.58 3.33
C ARG A 91 -10.44 15.09 3.16
N SER A 92 -10.06 14.60 1.97
CA SER A 92 -9.92 13.19 1.67
C SER A 92 -8.52 12.92 1.15
N LEU A 93 -8.09 11.66 1.25
CA LEU A 93 -6.81 11.17 0.78
C LEU A 93 -7.06 9.97 -0.12
N GLY A 94 -6.37 9.94 -1.26
CA GLY A 94 -6.37 8.84 -2.20
C GLY A 94 -4.98 8.65 -2.81
N SER A 95 -4.90 7.71 -3.75
CA SER A 95 -3.67 7.44 -4.49
C SER A 95 -3.95 7.49 -5.99
N GLY A 96 -2.92 7.74 -6.78
CA GLY A 96 -2.98 7.73 -8.23
C GLY A 96 -1.68 7.23 -8.84
N VAL A 97 -1.72 6.99 -10.15
CA VAL A 97 -0.57 6.51 -10.91
C VAL A 97 -0.35 7.43 -12.11
N ILE A 98 0.89 7.90 -12.29
CA ILE A 98 1.30 8.71 -13.42
C ILE A 98 1.36 7.81 -14.66
N LEU A 99 0.58 8.13 -15.69
CA LEU A 99 0.52 7.37 -16.94
C LEU A 99 1.43 7.93 -18.03
N THR A 100 1.61 9.25 -18.05
CA THR A 100 2.36 9.92 -19.13
C THR A 100 3.29 11.00 -18.59
N PRO A 101 4.37 11.32 -19.31
CA PRO A 101 5.29 12.38 -18.91
C PRO A 101 4.66 13.78 -18.96
N GLU A 102 3.54 13.94 -19.67
CA GLU A 102 2.75 15.18 -19.74
C GLU A 102 1.95 15.42 -18.48
N GLY A 103 1.89 14.44 -17.55
CA GLY A 103 1.26 14.58 -16.25
C GLY A 103 -0.17 14.04 -16.13
N HIS A 104 -0.55 13.11 -17.00
CA HIS A 104 -1.81 12.39 -16.84
C HIS A 104 -1.68 11.38 -15.70
N ILE A 105 -2.63 11.41 -14.77
CA ILE A 105 -2.69 10.55 -13.60
C ILE A 105 -4.04 9.85 -13.59
N ILE A 106 -4.04 8.53 -13.44
CA ILE A 106 -5.24 7.75 -13.21
C ILE A 106 -5.47 7.56 -11.70
N THR A 107 -6.71 7.67 -11.29
CA THR A 107 -7.18 7.46 -9.92
C THR A 107 -8.60 6.93 -9.91
N ASN A 108 -9.17 6.69 -8.76
CA ASN A 108 -10.58 6.33 -8.62
C ASN A 108 -11.47 7.57 -8.63
N ASN A 109 -12.65 7.43 -9.25
CA ASN A 109 -13.62 8.51 -9.30
C ASN A 109 -14.08 8.96 -7.90
N HIS A 110 -14.31 8.02 -6.98
CA HIS A 110 -14.76 8.35 -5.62
C HIS A 110 -13.73 9.18 -4.83
N VAL A 111 -12.43 9.16 -5.21
CA VAL A 111 -11.39 9.98 -4.57
C VAL A 111 -11.60 11.46 -4.87
N ILE A 112 -12.06 11.78 -6.09
CA ILE A 112 -12.18 13.16 -6.58
C ILE A 112 -13.62 13.65 -6.67
N ALA A 113 -14.59 12.78 -6.43
CA ALA A 113 -16.01 13.10 -6.49
C ALA A 113 -16.31 14.29 -5.55
N ASP A 114 -16.97 15.30 -6.09
CA ASP A 114 -17.35 16.52 -5.37
C ASP A 114 -16.19 17.34 -4.77
N ALA A 115 -14.95 17.12 -5.19
CA ALA A 115 -13.81 17.89 -4.73
C ALA A 115 -13.76 19.28 -5.36
N ASP A 116 -13.71 20.34 -4.53
CA ASP A 116 -13.51 21.72 -4.99
C ASP A 116 -12.04 22.01 -5.33
N ALA A 117 -11.12 21.26 -4.72
CA ALA A 117 -9.69 21.38 -4.97
C ALA A 117 -9.01 20.00 -4.88
N ILE A 118 -8.07 19.77 -5.81
CA ILE A 118 -7.28 18.54 -5.88
C ILE A 118 -5.81 18.93 -5.88
N GLN A 119 -5.01 18.32 -4.99
CA GLN A 119 -3.57 18.47 -4.94
C GLN A 119 -2.91 17.11 -5.00
N VAL A 120 -1.91 16.97 -5.83
CA VAL A 120 -1.10 15.76 -5.99
C VAL A 120 0.25 15.98 -5.33
N LEU A 121 0.70 15.00 -4.53
CA LEU A 121 2.02 14.94 -3.92
C LEU A 121 2.77 13.74 -4.49
N LEU A 122 3.92 14.00 -5.10
CA LEU A 122 4.82 12.99 -5.65
C LEU A 122 5.66 12.35 -4.54
N HIS A 123 6.25 11.17 -4.84
CA HIS A 123 7.14 10.45 -3.92
C HIS A 123 8.38 11.25 -3.51
N ASP A 124 8.86 12.18 -4.36
CA ASP A 124 10.01 13.04 -4.11
C ASP A 124 9.69 14.31 -3.30
N GLY A 125 8.43 14.44 -2.85
CA GLY A 125 7.96 15.58 -2.05
C GLY A 125 7.49 16.79 -2.86
N ARG A 126 7.62 16.79 -4.20
CA ARG A 126 7.03 17.84 -5.04
C ARG A 126 5.51 17.72 -5.04
N SER A 127 4.83 18.85 -5.12
CA SER A 127 3.37 18.88 -5.20
C SER A 127 2.87 19.83 -6.25
N ALA A 128 1.71 19.52 -6.84
CA ALA A 128 1.04 20.36 -7.81
C ALA A 128 -0.47 20.32 -7.62
N LYS A 129 -1.14 21.39 -8.04
CA LYS A 129 -2.59 21.39 -8.22
C LYS A 129 -2.94 20.53 -9.42
N ALA A 130 -3.95 19.69 -9.27
CA ALA A 130 -4.46 18.86 -10.34
C ALA A 130 -5.83 19.35 -10.83
N THR A 131 -6.10 19.09 -12.11
CA THR A 131 -7.40 19.33 -12.73
C THR A 131 -7.95 17.99 -13.20
N ALA A 132 -9.20 17.70 -12.90
CA ALA A 132 -9.89 16.53 -13.44
C ALA A 132 -10.21 16.78 -14.92
N ILE A 133 -9.74 15.90 -15.81
CA ILE A 133 -9.96 15.96 -17.26
C ILE A 133 -10.99 14.97 -17.75
N GLY A 134 -11.29 13.95 -16.93
CA GLY A 134 -12.33 12.97 -17.21
C GLY A 134 -12.62 12.10 -16.00
N SER A 135 -13.86 11.63 -15.90
CA SER A 135 -14.26 10.65 -14.88
C SER A 135 -15.39 9.78 -15.38
N ASP A 136 -15.39 8.54 -14.92
CA ASP A 136 -16.44 7.56 -15.18
C ASP A 136 -16.89 6.92 -13.87
N PRO A 137 -18.04 7.32 -13.33
CA PRO A 137 -18.57 6.74 -12.10
C PRO A 137 -18.92 5.26 -12.21
N ALA A 138 -19.22 4.75 -13.43
CA ALA A 138 -19.62 3.36 -13.63
C ALA A 138 -18.44 2.39 -13.45
N THR A 139 -17.24 2.80 -13.87
CA THR A 139 -15.99 2.04 -13.70
C THR A 139 -15.18 2.49 -12.49
N ASP A 140 -15.63 3.52 -11.78
CA ASP A 140 -14.91 4.19 -10.68
C ASP A 140 -13.51 4.66 -11.10
N LEU A 141 -13.37 5.17 -12.34
CA LEU A 141 -12.11 5.70 -12.85
C LEU A 141 -12.19 7.21 -13.06
N ALA A 142 -11.06 7.88 -12.84
CA ALA A 142 -10.89 9.29 -13.16
C ALA A 142 -9.46 9.57 -13.65
N VAL A 143 -9.33 10.58 -14.50
CA VAL A 143 -8.05 11.06 -15.03
C VAL A 143 -7.85 12.50 -14.60
N LEU A 144 -6.69 12.74 -13.99
CA LEU A 144 -6.23 14.06 -13.59
C LEU A 144 -5.08 14.51 -14.49
N GLN A 145 -4.90 15.83 -14.57
CA GLN A 145 -3.76 16.48 -15.21
C GLN A 145 -3.02 17.34 -14.20
N ILE A 146 -1.70 17.17 -14.11
CA ILE A 146 -0.78 18.07 -13.40
C ILE A 146 0.25 18.65 -14.36
N GLN A 147 0.81 19.80 -13.99
CA GLN A 147 1.89 20.46 -14.75
C GLN A 147 3.14 20.49 -13.88
N LEU A 148 3.97 19.47 -14.02
CA LEU A 148 5.29 19.40 -13.40
C LEU A 148 6.28 18.76 -14.37
N PRO A 149 7.54 19.27 -14.42
CA PRO A 149 8.58 18.64 -15.22
C PRO A 149 9.14 17.38 -14.53
N GLY A 150 9.75 16.49 -15.32
CA GLY A 150 10.49 15.34 -14.79
C GLY A 150 9.62 14.33 -14.07
N LEU A 151 8.44 14.05 -14.60
CA LEU A 151 7.55 12.99 -14.12
C LEU A 151 8.04 11.64 -14.62
N THR A 152 7.87 10.60 -13.82
CA THR A 152 8.20 9.21 -14.16
C THR A 152 6.92 8.42 -14.37
N PRO A 153 6.50 8.16 -15.62
CA PRO A 153 5.32 7.36 -15.91
C PRO A 153 5.53 5.90 -15.55
N ILE A 154 4.44 5.22 -15.19
CA ILE A 154 4.45 3.77 -14.95
C ILE A 154 4.63 3.02 -16.27
N THR A 155 5.40 1.93 -16.23
CA THR A 155 5.48 1.00 -17.36
C THR A 155 4.32 0.00 -17.25
N LEU A 156 3.41 0.03 -18.21
CA LEU A 156 2.29 -0.90 -18.29
C LEU A 156 2.76 -2.23 -18.88
N ALA A 157 2.46 -3.32 -18.19
CA ALA A 157 2.67 -4.67 -18.70
C ALA A 157 1.47 -5.14 -19.54
N ASN A 158 1.71 -6.09 -20.45
CA ASN A 158 0.63 -6.75 -21.17
C ASN A 158 0.07 -7.88 -20.28
N SER A 159 -1.14 -7.69 -19.76
CA SER A 159 -1.82 -8.65 -18.89
C SER A 159 -2.11 -9.99 -19.58
N ASP A 160 -2.28 -10.02 -20.91
CA ASP A 160 -2.52 -11.25 -21.65
C ASP A 160 -1.29 -12.18 -21.67
N LYS A 161 -0.11 -11.63 -21.39
CA LYS A 161 1.17 -12.38 -21.33
C LYS A 161 1.60 -12.67 -19.88
N ALA A 162 0.86 -12.20 -18.90
CA ALA A 162 1.14 -12.49 -17.49
C ALA A 162 0.72 -13.93 -17.18
N LYS A 163 1.70 -14.77 -16.78
CA LYS A 163 1.49 -16.16 -16.35
C LYS A 163 1.54 -16.25 -14.84
#